data_8b859878dc8f7fe0810430587084d46a
#
_entry.id   8b859878dc8f7fe0810430587084d46a
#
_cell.length_a   1.000
_cell.length_b   1.000
_cell.length_c   1.000
_cell.angle_alpha   90.00
_cell.angle_beta   90.00
_cell.angle_gamma   90.00
#
_symmetry.space_group_name_H-M   'P 1'
#
loop_
_entity.id
_entity.type
_entity.pdbx_description
1 polymer ?
#
loop_
_entity_poly.entity_id
_entity_poly.type
_entity_poly.pdbx_seq_one_letter_code
_entity_poly.pdbx_strand_id
1 'polypeptide(L)'
;SILSADLARLGDDVKAVLEAGADIIHFDVMDNHFVPNLTFGPAICQALRDYGITAPIDVHLMVKPVERLIPYFAKAGANYITFHPEATDHIDRNLQLIRDLGCKSGLVFNPATPLYYLDYVMDKVDMILLMGVNPGFGGQKFIPSTLEKVREVRKRIDASGLNIRLEVDGGVKVDNIADIAEAGADTFVAGSAIFDQPDYQAVITQMRKALEGK
;
A
#
# COMPACT_ATOMS: atom_id res chain seq x y z
N SER A 1 -1.19 6.84 -3.51
CA SER A 1 -0.70 6.01 -4.62
C SER A 1 -0.32 6.85 -5.83
N ILE A 2 0.87 6.63 -6.36
CA ILE A 2 1.36 7.28 -7.58
C ILE A 2 0.73 6.74 -8.86
N LEU A 3 -0.14 5.75 -8.76
CA LEU A 3 -0.94 5.27 -9.90
C LEU A 3 -1.75 6.40 -10.54
N SER A 4 -2.14 7.41 -9.75
CA SER A 4 -2.90 8.58 -10.19
C SER A 4 -2.06 9.83 -10.48
N ALA A 5 -0.72 9.75 -10.34
CA ALA A 5 0.19 10.85 -10.62
C ALA A 5 0.38 11.10 -12.12
N ASP A 6 0.89 12.28 -12.49
CA ASP A 6 1.36 12.54 -13.86
C ASP A 6 2.67 11.77 -14.12
N LEU A 7 2.57 10.62 -14.77
CA LEU A 7 3.73 9.77 -15.04
C LEU A 7 4.77 10.42 -15.97
N ALA A 8 4.39 11.43 -16.75
CA ALA A 8 5.35 12.19 -17.58
C ALA A 8 6.22 13.13 -16.75
N ARG A 9 5.78 13.49 -15.52
CA ARG A 9 6.49 14.37 -14.57
C ARG A 9 6.47 13.78 -13.16
N LEU A 10 6.62 12.46 -13.06
CA LEU A 10 6.42 11.72 -11.82
C LEU A 10 7.27 12.22 -10.65
N GLY A 11 8.54 12.59 -10.90
CA GLY A 11 9.44 13.10 -9.86
C GLY A 11 8.93 14.42 -9.26
N ASP A 12 8.45 15.34 -10.09
CA ASP A 12 7.88 16.62 -9.66
C ASP A 12 6.60 16.41 -8.85
N ASP A 13 5.70 15.53 -9.32
CA ASP A 13 4.44 15.22 -8.67
C ASP A 13 4.65 14.56 -7.30
N VAL A 14 5.57 13.60 -7.22
CA VAL A 14 5.93 12.94 -5.96
C VAL A 14 6.55 13.93 -4.98
N LYS A 15 7.43 14.82 -5.45
CA LYS A 15 7.99 15.88 -4.60
C LYS A 15 6.90 16.80 -4.05
N ALA A 16 5.99 17.24 -4.92
CA ALA A 16 4.90 18.13 -4.54
C ALA A 16 3.97 17.51 -3.49
N VAL A 17 3.59 16.23 -3.64
CA VAL A 17 2.71 15.57 -2.66
C VAL A 17 3.41 15.31 -1.32
N LEU A 18 4.73 15.08 -1.31
CA LEU A 18 5.54 14.97 -0.09
C LEU A 18 5.66 16.32 0.63
N GLU A 19 5.91 17.40 -0.10
CA GLU A 19 5.92 18.76 0.45
C GLU A 19 4.54 19.17 1.00
N ALA A 20 3.47 18.65 0.40
CA ALA A 20 2.10 18.82 0.89
C ALA A 20 1.76 17.99 2.15
N GLY A 21 2.67 17.12 2.60
CA GLY A 21 2.55 16.39 3.86
C GLY A 21 2.23 14.90 3.75
N ALA A 22 2.41 14.26 2.59
CA ALA A 22 2.39 12.80 2.50
C ALA A 22 3.62 12.20 3.18
N ASP A 23 3.48 11.02 3.79
CA ASP A 23 4.54 10.37 4.58
C ASP A 23 5.26 9.27 3.80
N ILE A 24 4.52 8.53 2.98
CA ILE A 24 4.98 7.33 2.27
C ILE A 24 4.47 7.40 0.82
N ILE A 25 5.27 6.94 -0.11
CA ILE A 25 4.87 6.80 -1.51
C ILE A 25 4.43 5.37 -1.76
N HIS A 26 3.16 5.20 -2.08
CA HIS A 26 2.59 3.90 -2.44
C HIS A 26 2.76 3.64 -3.95
N PHE A 27 3.35 2.49 -4.28
CA PHE A 27 3.83 2.14 -5.61
C PHE A 27 3.14 0.87 -6.11
N ASP A 28 2.06 1.03 -6.89
CA ASP A 28 1.24 -0.07 -7.41
C ASP A 28 1.84 -0.72 -8.65
N VAL A 29 2.32 -1.95 -8.51
CA VAL A 29 2.93 -2.74 -9.58
C VAL A 29 1.94 -3.77 -10.11
N MET A 30 1.61 -3.69 -11.40
CA MET A 30 0.64 -4.54 -12.07
C MET A 30 1.24 -5.15 -13.33
N ASP A 31 0.99 -6.45 -13.58
CA ASP A 31 1.60 -7.23 -14.65
C ASP A 31 0.65 -7.60 -15.79
N ASN A 32 -0.59 -7.12 -15.77
CA ASN A 32 -1.67 -7.52 -16.69
C ASN A 32 -1.96 -9.03 -16.70
N HIS A 33 -1.60 -9.73 -15.62
CA HIS A 33 -1.88 -11.15 -15.40
C HIS A 33 -2.61 -11.38 -14.08
N PHE A 34 -2.05 -10.91 -12.97
CA PHE A 34 -2.69 -10.98 -11.65
C PHE A 34 -3.89 -10.04 -11.57
N VAL A 35 -3.78 -8.86 -12.18
CA VAL A 35 -4.86 -7.88 -12.35
C VAL A 35 -4.96 -7.42 -13.81
N PRO A 36 -6.14 -6.97 -14.29
CA PRO A 36 -6.35 -6.61 -15.70
C PRO A 36 -5.83 -5.21 -16.05
N ASN A 37 -4.62 -4.86 -15.60
CA ASN A 37 -3.93 -3.61 -15.88
C ASN A 37 -2.42 -3.81 -15.84
N LEU A 38 -1.67 -2.97 -16.55
CA LEU A 38 -0.21 -2.94 -16.58
C LEU A 38 0.26 -1.56 -16.13
N THR A 39 1.20 -1.50 -15.18
CA THR A 39 1.72 -0.23 -14.71
C THR A 39 3.23 -0.10 -14.96
N PHE A 40 4.03 0.01 -13.94
CA PHE A 40 5.46 0.31 -14.03
C PHE A 40 6.26 -0.67 -13.16
N GLY A 41 7.55 -0.75 -13.45
CA GLY A 41 8.47 -1.70 -12.82
C GLY A 41 9.58 -1.04 -11.99
N PRO A 42 10.61 -1.81 -11.59
CA PRO A 42 11.69 -1.36 -10.70
C PRO A 42 12.47 -0.16 -11.24
N ALA A 43 12.54 0.02 -12.57
CA ALA A 43 13.23 1.15 -13.18
C ALA A 43 12.63 2.50 -12.77
N ILE A 44 11.30 2.57 -12.59
CA ILE A 44 10.62 3.80 -12.13
C ILE A 44 10.90 4.04 -10.64
N CYS A 45 10.94 2.97 -9.83
CA CYS A 45 11.32 3.07 -8.42
C CYS A 45 12.76 3.63 -8.28
N GLN A 46 13.70 3.09 -9.06
CA GLN A 46 15.08 3.60 -9.11
C GLN A 46 15.14 5.05 -9.58
N ALA A 47 14.38 5.41 -10.63
CA ALA A 47 14.34 6.77 -11.15
C ALA A 47 13.85 7.79 -10.10
N LEU A 48 12.88 7.43 -9.25
CA LEU A 48 12.47 8.27 -8.13
C LEU A 48 13.61 8.47 -7.11
N ARG A 49 14.39 7.43 -6.81
CA ARG A 49 15.57 7.54 -5.94
C ARG A 49 16.65 8.43 -6.56
N ASP A 50 16.92 8.24 -7.84
CA ASP A 50 17.91 9.05 -8.58
C ASP A 50 17.47 10.52 -8.70
N TYR A 51 16.17 10.78 -8.77
CA TYR A 51 15.57 12.12 -8.71
C TYR A 51 15.75 12.80 -7.34
N GLY A 52 16.09 12.06 -6.29
CA GLY A 52 16.31 12.58 -4.93
C GLY A 52 15.17 12.35 -3.96
N ILE A 53 14.21 11.49 -4.29
CA ILE A 53 13.14 11.12 -3.35
C ILE A 53 13.72 10.22 -2.25
N THR A 54 13.72 10.70 -1.01
CA THR A 54 14.22 9.99 0.17
C THR A 54 13.11 9.40 1.04
N ALA A 55 11.87 9.84 0.86
CA ALA A 55 10.71 9.31 1.58
C ALA A 55 10.58 7.78 1.41
N PRO A 56 10.00 7.07 2.37
CA PRO A 56 9.74 5.64 2.22
C PRO A 56 8.90 5.36 0.97
N ILE A 57 9.29 4.30 0.24
CA ILE A 57 8.52 3.74 -0.87
C ILE A 57 7.97 2.39 -0.42
N ASP A 58 6.67 2.27 -0.46
CA ASP A 58 5.91 1.05 -0.22
C ASP A 58 5.46 0.46 -1.55
N VAL A 59 6.02 -0.69 -1.89
CA VAL A 59 5.78 -1.38 -3.17
C VAL A 59 4.73 -2.45 -2.98
N HIS A 60 3.57 -2.25 -3.59
CA HIS A 60 2.47 -3.21 -3.63
C HIS A 60 2.55 -4.04 -4.93
N LEU A 61 2.88 -5.33 -4.79
CA LEU A 61 3.06 -6.24 -5.92
C LEU A 61 1.76 -6.98 -6.27
N MET A 62 1.10 -6.54 -7.32
CA MET A 62 -0.03 -7.20 -7.98
C MET A 62 0.47 -7.96 -9.21
N VAL A 63 1.34 -8.94 -8.98
CA VAL A 63 2.04 -9.68 -10.03
C VAL A 63 2.13 -11.17 -9.67
N LYS A 64 2.19 -12.03 -10.68
CA LYS A 64 2.34 -13.48 -10.49
C LYS A 64 3.26 -14.06 -11.58
N PRO A 65 4.34 -14.77 -11.20
CA PRO A 65 4.82 -15.09 -9.85
C PRO A 65 5.51 -13.89 -9.20
N VAL A 66 5.29 -13.68 -7.90
CA VAL A 66 5.78 -12.49 -7.18
C VAL A 66 7.28 -12.54 -6.87
N GLU A 67 7.83 -13.71 -6.57
CA GLU A 67 9.20 -13.90 -6.10
C GLU A 67 10.27 -13.37 -7.06
N ARG A 68 9.95 -13.29 -8.36
CA ARG A 68 10.89 -12.80 -9.38
C ARG A 68 11.16 -11.29 -9.26
N LEU A 69 10.19 -10.51 -8.81
CA LEU A 69 10.31 -9.05 -8.75
C LEU A 69 10.80 -8.51 -7.41
N ILE A 70 10.64 -9.28 -6.33
CA ILE A 70 11.08 -8.87 -4.98
C ILE A 70 12.54 -8.38 -4.96
N PRO A 71 13.54 -9.12 -5.48
CA PRO A 71 14.93 -8.66 -5.42
C PRO A 71 15.19 -7.37 -6.24
N TYR A 72 14.48 -7.19 -7.33
CA TYR A 72 14.65 -6.00 -8.17
C TYR A 72 14.11 -4.75 -7.50
N PHE A 73 12.96 -4.82 -6.83
CA PHE A 73 12.41 -3.69 -6.09
C PHE A 73 13.20 -3.38 -4.83
N ALA A 74 13.68 -4.38 -4.10
CA ALA A 74 14.60 -4.18 -2.98
C ALA A 74 15.86 -3.42 -3.43
N LYS A 75 16.48 -3.85 -4.54
CA LYS A 75 17.64 -3.17 -5.12
C LYS A 75 17.33 -1.75 -5.60
N ALA A 76 16.13 -1.52 -6.13
CA ALA A 76 15.68 -0.20 -6.60
C ALA A 76 15.36 0.78 -5.47
N GLY A 77 15.43 0.36 -4.20
CA GLY A 77 15.28 1.22 -3.03
C GLY A 77 13.89 1.22 -2.40
N ALA A 78 13.09 0.15 -2.58
CA ALA A 78 11.87 -0.06 -1.81
C ALA A 78 12.17 -0.17 -0.31
N ASN A 79 11.30 0.37 0.53
CA ASN A 79 11.37 0.24 1.99
C ASN A 79 10.41 -0.84 2.50
N TYR A 80 9.23 -0.91 1.91
CA TYR A 80 8.24 -1.96 2.13
C TYR A 80 8.00 -2.69 0.81
N ILE A 81 7.79 -4.00 0.89
CA ILE A 81 7.32 -4.82 -0.23
C ILE A 81 6.19 -5.68 0.29
N THR A 82 5.01 -5.49 -0.31
CA THR A 82 3.80 -6.22 0.03
C THR A 82 3.32 -7.03 -1.17
N PHE A 83 2.74 -8.18 -0.92
CA PHE A 83 2.23 -9.06 -1.98
C PHE A 83 0.98 -9.82 -1.54
N HIS A 84 0.20 -10.27 -2.51
CA HIS A 84 -0.99 -11.07 -2.28
C HIS A 84 -0.65 -12.54 -2.00
N PRO A 85 -1.29 -13.19 -1.02
CA PRO A 85 -1.08 -14.62 -0.78
C PRO A 85 -1.40 -15.48 -2.01
N GLU A 86 -2.31 -15.05 -2.88
CA GLU A 86 -2.69 -15.72 -4.12
C GLU A 86 -1.60 -15.65 -5.21
N ALA A 87 -0.59 -14.80 -5.02
CA ALA A 87 0.49 -14.61 -6.00
C ALA A 87 1.62 -15.64 -5.89
N THR A 88 1.60 -16.51 -4.87
CA THR A 88 2.64 -17.51 -4.59
C THR A 88 2.10 -18.71 -3.84
N ASP A 89 2.77 -19.86 -3.99
CA ASP A 89 2.55 -21.06 -3.17
C ASP A 89 3.40 -21.04 -1.89
N HIS A 90 4.32 -20.07 -1.71
CA HIS A 90 5.34 -20.03 -0.67
C HIS A 90 5.39 -18.70 0.07
N ILE A 91 4.31 -18.36 0.78
CA ILE A 91 4.15 -17.07 1.48
C ILE A 91 5.30 -16.84 2.48
N ASP A 92 5.56 -17.80 3.37
CA ASP A 92 6.61 -17.69 4.39
C ASP A 92 7.99 -17.42 3.79
N ARG A 93 8.34 -18.15 2.70
CA ARG A 93 9.61 -17.97 1.99
C ARG A 93 9.75 -16.56 1.43
N ASN A 94 8.69 -16.01 0.83
CA ASN A 94 8.74 -14.68 0.22
C ASN A 94 8.78 -13.55 1.25
N LEU A 95 8.08 -13.68 2.37
CA LEU A 95 8.22 -12.76 3.49
C LEU A 95 9.65 -12.76 4.02
N GLN A 96 10.25 -13.94 4.20
CA GLN A 96 11.65 -14.05 4.62
C GLN A 96 12.61 -13.45 3.59
N LEU A 97 12.42 -13.71 2.29
CA LEU A 97 13.22 -13.14 1.21
C LEU A 97 13.22 -11.60 1.25
N ILE A 98 12.06 -10.97 1.44
CA ILE A 98 11.94 -9.51 1.55
C ILE A 98 12.77 -8.99 2.74
N ARG A 99 12.68 -9.65 3.89
CA ARG A 99 13.41 -9.28 5.10
C ARG A 99 14.94 -9.46 4.95
N ASP A 100 15.36 -10.55 4.32
CA ASP A 100 16.79 -10.83 4.03
C ASP A 100 17.41 -9.78 3.10
N LEU A 101 16.59 -9.16 2.25
CA LEU A 101 16.98 -8.06 1.36
C LEU A 101 16.94 -6.69 2.04
N GLY A 102 16.64 -6.62 3.35
CA GLY A 102 16.62 -5.40 4.15
C GLY A 102 15.35 -4.56 4.01
N CYS A 103 14.31 -5.08 3.38
CA CYS A 103 13.00 -4.43 3.29
C CYS A 103 12.04 -4.93 4.38
N LYS A 104 11.05 -4.14 4.70
CA LYS A 104 9.91 -4.54 5.52
C LYS A 104 8.91 -5.31 4.66
N SER A 105 8.43 -6.42 5.20
CA SER A 105 7.57 -7.36 4.48
C SER A 105 6.11 -7.23 4.85
N GLY A 106 5.20 -7.49 3.91
CA GLY A 106 3.77 -7.46 4.18
C GLY A 106 2.92 -8.33 3.28
N LEU A 107 1.69 -8.55 3.72
CA LEU A 107 0.66 -9.26 2.97
C LEU A 107 -0.50 -8.34 2.62
N VAL A 108 -1.02 -8.52 1.41
CA VAL A 108 -2.16 -7.78 0.87
C VAL A 108 -3.36 -8.71 0.72
N PHE A 109 -4.51 -8.27 1.19
CA PHE A 109 -5.74 -9.05 1.12
C PHE A 109 -6.77 -8.38 0.21
N ASN A 110 -7.18 -9.08 -0.84
CA ASN A 110 -8.33 -8.69 -1.66
C ASN A 110 -9.62 -8.65 -0.83
N PRO A 111 -10.67 -7.97 -1.28
CA PRO A 111 -11.93 -7.89 -0.52
C PRO A 111 -12.46 -9.24 -0.06
N ALA A 112 -12.37 -10.28 -0.90
CA ALA A 112 -12.86 -11.62 -0.60
C ALA A 112 -11.81 -12.58 -0.03
N THR A 113 -10.53 -12.21 0.04
CA THR A 113 -9.45 -13.09 0.53
C THR A 113 -9.56 -13.29 2.05
N PRO A 114 -9.60 -14.53 2.55
CA PRO A 114 -9.73 -14.80 3.98
C PRO A 114 -8.42 -14.51 4.74
N LEU A 115 -8.54 -14.20 6.02
CA LEU A 115 -7.42 -13.80 6.89
C LEU A 115 -6.61 -14.97 7.48
N TYR A 116 -7.00 -16.24 7.24
CA TYR A 116 -6.25 -17.39 7.75
C TYR A 116 -4.81 -17.47 7.21
N TYR A 117 -4.51 -16.81 6.11
CA TYR A 117 -3.13 -16.69 5.61
C TYR A 117 -2.16 -16.01 6.59
N LEU A 118 -2.69 -15.31 7.59
CA LEU A 118 -1.88 -14.69 8.66
C LEU A 118 -1.53 -15.66 9.79
N ASP A 119 -2.23 -16.78 9.94
CA ASP A 119 -2.22 -17.61 11.16
C ASP A 119 -0.82 -18.13 11.54
N TYR A 120 0.07 -18.31 10.55
CA TYR A 120 1.43 -18.84 10.78
C TYR A 120 2.56 -17.92 10.33
N VAL A 121 2.28 -16.66 10.03
CA VAL A 121 3.27 -15.72 9.47
C VAL A 121 3.26 -14.32 10.12
N MET A 122 2.45 -14.10 11.14
CA MET A 122 2.30 -12.79 11.80
C MET A 122 3.64 -12.21 12.29
N ASP A 123 4.56 -13.04 12.76
CA ASP A 123 5.89 -12.66 13.24
C ASP A 123 6.85 -12.20 12.14
N LYS A 124 6.50 -12.46 10.87
CA LYS A 124 7.26 -12.04 9.69
C LYS A 124 6.64 -10.88 8.93
N VAL A 125 5.53 -10.34 9.43
CA VAL A 125 4.78 -9.28 8.75
C VAL A 125 5.00 -7.95 9.48
N ASP A 126 5.47 -6.95 8.76
CA ASP A 126 5.62 -5.57 9.24
C ASP A 126 4.42 -4.69 8.83
N MET A 127 3.66 -5.12 7.81
CA MET A 127 2.50 -4.42 7.28
C MET A 127 1.43 -5.41 6.78
N ILE A 128 0.19 -5.14 7.10
CA ILE A 128 -0.98 -5.81 6.50
C ILE A 128 -1.75 -4.75 5.73
N LEU A 129 -1.90 -4.96 4.42
CA LEU A 129 -2.67 -4.11 3.54
C LEU A 129 -4.02 -4.75 3.22
N LEU A 130 -5.11 -4.02 3.44
CA LEU A 130 -6.46 -4.44 3.07
C LEU A 130 -6.95 -3.62 1.88
N MET A 131 -7.39 -4.31 0.84
CA MET A 131 -7.96 -3.65 -0.33
C MET A 131 -9.38 -3.17 -0.04
N GLY A 132 -9.59 -1.86 -0.14
CA GLY A 132 -10.91 -1.22 -0.08
C GLY A 132 -11.70 -1.35 -1.38
N VAL A 133 -11.07 -1.84 -2.44
CA VAL A 133 -11.62 -2.07 -3.78
C VAL A 133 -11.03 -3.35 -4.37
N ASN A 134 -11.59 -3.86 -5.47
CA ASN A 134 -10.89 -4.89 -6.23
C ASN A 134 -9.68 -4.26 -6.95
N PRO A 135 -8.45 -4.80 -6.78
CA PRO A 135 -7.25 -4.19 -7.33
C PRO A 135 -7.24 -4.20 -8.87
N GLY A 136 -6.52 -3.22 -9.44
CA GLY A 136 -6.33 -3.09 -10.89
C GLY A 136 -6.52 -1.68 -11.43
N PHE A 137 -7.42 -0.88 -10.87
CA PHE A 137 -7.69 0.49 -11.33
C PHE A 137 -7.92 1.44 -10.16
N GLY A 138 -7.45 2.68 -10.30
CA GLY A 138 -7.74 3.77 -9.38
C GLY A 138 -9.18 4.30 -9.50
N GLY A 139 -9.59 5.18 -8.58
CA GLY A 139 -10.86 5.91 -8.65
C GLY A 139 -12.13 5.10 -8.33
N GLN A 140 -12.00 3.86 -7.87
CA GLN A 140 -13.13 3.00 -7.51
C GLN A 140 -13.78 3.43 -6.18
N LYS A 141 -15.04 3.05 -6.00
CA LYS A 141 -15.80 3.27 -4.77
C LYS A 141 -15.40 2.25 -3.71
N PHE A 142 -15.16 2.71 -2.48
CA PHE A 142 -14.85 1.88 -1.32
C PHE A 142 -15.93 0.82 -1.06
N ILE A 143 -15.50 -0.40 -0.78
CA ILE A 143 -16.38 -1.53 -0.46
C ILE A 143 -16.64 -1.53 1.07
N PRO A 144 -17.88 -1.26 1.54
CA PRO A 144 -18.15 -1.05 2.97
C PRO A 144 -17.80 -2.25 3.87
N SER A 145 -17.90 -3.48 3.36
CA SER A 145 -17.55 -4.69 4.13
C SER A 145 -16.07 -4.78 4.50
N THR A 146 -15.20 -3.97 3.86
CA THR A 146 -13.78 -3.87 4.25
C THR A 146 -13.60 -3.38 5.68
N LEU A 147 -14.51 -2.54 6.20
CA LEU A 147 -14.45 -2.05 7.59
C LEU A 147 -14.50 -3.20 8.63
N GLU A 148 -15.30 -4.23 8.37
CA GLU A 148 -15.35 -5.43 9.22
C GLU A 148 -14.01 -6.16 9.23
N LYS A 149 -13.40 -6.30 8.04
CA LYS A 149 -12.09 -6.93 7.91
C LYS A 149 -10.98 -6.11 8.60
N VAL A 150 -11.03 -4.77 8.53
CA VAL A 150 -10.12 -3.88 9.25
C VAL A 150 -10.21 -4.14 10.75
N ARG A 151 -11.44 -4.19 11.32
CA ARG A 151 -11.64 -4.47 12.75
C ARG A 151 -11.09 -5.84 13.16
N GLU A 152 -11.29 -6.86 12.33
CA GLU A 152 -10.78 -8.20 12.59
C GLU A 152 -9.24 -8.24 12.59
N VAL A 153 -8.61 -7.63 11.59
CA VAL A 153 -7.13 -7.56 11.51
C VAL A 153 -6.57 -6.77 12.68
N ARG A 154 -7.17 -5.63 13.05
CA ARG A 154 -6.73 -4.84 14.21
C ARG A 154 -6.75 -5.69 15.49
N LYS A 155 -7.81 -6.44 15.75
CA LYS A 155 -7.88 -7.36 16.89
C LYS A 155 -6.75 -8.41 16.87
N ARG A 156 -6.43 -8.96 15.70
CA ARG A 156 -5.32 -9.94 15.55
C ARG A 156 -3.97 -9.30 15.85
N ILE A 157 -3.72 -8.08 15.35
CA ILE A 157 -2.48 -7.34 15.61
C ILE A 157 -2.34 -7.05 17.11
N ASP A 158 -3.38 -6.50 17.74
CA ASP A 158 -3.37 -6.17 19.17
C ASP A 158 -3.15 -7.40 20.02
N ALA A 159 -3.81 -8.52 19.72
CA ALA A 159 -3.63 -9.79 20.41
C ALA A 159 -2.22 -10.39 20.26
N SER A 160 -1.54 -10.12 19.15
CA SER A 160 -0.18 -10.62 18.90
C SER A 160 0.90 -9.84 19.68
N GLY A 161 0.63 -8.61 20.10
CA GLY A 161 1.61 -7.70 20.69
C GLY A 161 2.71 -7.22 19.73
N LEU A 162 2.58 -7.52 18.43
CA LEU A 162 3.55 -7.14 17.40
C LEU A 162 3.26 -5.73 16.87
N ASN A 163 4.33 -5.03 16.46
CA ASN A 163 4.22 -3.72 15.83
C ASN A 163 4.03 -3.87 14.32
N ILE A 164 2.80 -4.07 13.88
CA ILE A 164 2.40 -4.26 12.49
C ILE A 164 1.53 -3.08 12.05
N ARG A 165 1.87 -2.43 10.94
CA ARG A 165 1.02 -1.42 10.32
C ARG A 165 -0.21 -2.06 9.71
N LEU A 166 -1.37 -1.42 9.91
CA LEU A 166 -2.60 -1.79 9.23
C LEU A 166 -2.96 -0.73 8.19
N GLU A 167 -2.70 -1.05 6.94
CA GLU A 167 -2.91 -0.17 5.81
C GLU A 167 -4.20 -0.51 5.06
N VAL A 168 -4.85 0.52 4.53
CA VAL A 168 -6.02 0.38 3.65
C VAL A 168 -5.77 1.13 2.35
N ASP A 169 -5.92 0.43 1.22
CA ASP A 169 -5.83 0.98 -0.13
C ASP A 169 -7.10 0.75 -0.93
N GLY A 170 -7.52 1.81 -1.62
CA GLY A 170 -8.67 1.81 -2.53
C GLY A 170 -9.90 2.50 -1.96
N GLY A 171 -10.30 3.57 -2.64
CA GLY A 171 -11.50 4.34 -2.32
C GLY A 171 -11.42 5.20 -1.07
N VAL A 172 -10.22 5.41 -0.51
CA VAL A 172 -10.01 6.29 0.65
C VAL A 172 -10.15 7.76 0.24
N LYS A 173 -10.97 8.51 0.98
CA LYS A 173 -11.29 9.92 0.76
C LYS A 173 -11.46 10.65 2.07
N VAL A 174 -11.56 11.98 2.01
CA VAL A 174 -11.80 12.85 3.20
C VAL A 174 -13.05 12.44 3.96
N ASP A 175 -14.10 12.00 3.26
CA ASP A 175 -15.42 11.69 3.84
C ASP A 175 -15.51 10.30 4.50
N ASN A 176 -14.53 9.41 4.29
CA ASN A 176 -14.55 8.05 4.86
C ASN A 176 -13.29 7.67 5.64
N ILE A 177 -12.22 8.46 5.55
CA ILE A 177 -10.94 8.13 6.20
C ILE A 177 -11.07 8.00 7.74
N ALA A 178 -11.95 8.80 8.35
CA ALA A 178 -12.23 8.75 9.77
C ALA A 178 -12.87 7.39 10.19
N ASP A 179 -13.82 6.89 9.42
CA ASP A 179 -14.48 5.61 9.68
C ASP A 179 -13.49 4.44 9.53
N ILE A 180 -12.58 4.54 8.54
CA ILE A 180 -11.52 3.56 8.32
C ILE A 180 -10.52 3.54 9.48
N ALA A 181 -10.15 4.72 9.98
CA ALA A 181 -9.29 4.85 11.18
C ALA A 181 -9.98 4.30 12.44
N GLU A 182 -11.27 4.62 12.64
CA GLU A 182 -12.06 4.12 13.77
C GLU A 182 -12.21 2.58 13.72
N ALA A 183 -12.24 1.99 12.52
CA ALA A 183 -12.21 0.55 12.37
C ALA A 183 -10.85 -0.07 12.77
N GLY A 184 -9.77 0.72 12.87
CA GLY A 184 -8.47 0.30 13.38
C GLY A 184 -7.29 0.44 12.40
N ALA A 185 -7.49 0.99 11.20
CA ALA A 185 -6.38 1.29 10.30
C ALA A 185 -5.53 2.47 10.83
N ASP A 186 -4.21 2.40 10.59
CA ASP A 186 -3.24 3.44 10.97
C ASP A 186 -2.48 4.02 9.78
N THR A 187 -2.66 3.44 8.61
CA THR A 187 -2.00 3.84 7.36
C THR A 187 -3.02 3.86 6.22
N PHE A 188 -3.02 4.90 5.40
CA PHE A 188 -4.08 5.16 4.42
C PHE A 188 -3.46 5.49 3.06
N VAL A 189 -3.88 4.79 2.02
CA VAL A 189 -3.48 5.06 0.64
C VAL A 189 -4.57 5.84 -0.07
N ALA A 190 -4.22 7.03 -0.54
CA ALA A 190 -5.07 7.88 -1.36
C ALA A 190 -4.37 8.16 -2.70
N GLY A 191 -5.02 7.84 -3.81
CA GLY A 191 -4.55 8.12 -5.16
C GLY A 191 -5.30 9.30 -5.77
N SER A 192 -6.33 9.03 -6.56
CA SER A 192 -7.15 10.04 -7.23
C SER A 192 -7.74 11.09 -6.28
N ALA A 193 -8.05 10.72 -5.05
CA ALA A 193 -8.53 11.67 -4.03
C ALA A 193 -7.54 12.81 -3.76
N ILE A 194 -6.24 12.63 -4.02
CA ILE A 194 -5.20 13.64 -3.89
C ILE A 194 -4.77 14.14 -5.27
N PHE A 195 -4.33 13.27 -6.16
CA PHE A 195 -3.70 13.65 -7.43
C PHE A 195 -4.65 14.31 -8.43
N ASP A 196 -5.97 14.06 -8.34
CA ASP A 196 -6.97 14.75 -9.18
C ASP A 196 -7.34 16.15 -8.64
N GLN A 197 -6.79 16.57 -7.50
CA GLN A 197 -7.07 17.87 -6.92
C GLN A 197 -6.04 18.92 -7.35
N PRO A 198 -6.44 20.18 -7.55
CA PRO A 198 -5.52 21.24 -7.92
C PRO A 198 -4.58 21.67 -6.79
N ASP A 199 -4.91 21.35 -5.53
CA ASP A 199 -4.15 21.69 -4.33
C ASP A 199 -4.00 20.47 -3.42
N TYR A 200 -2.84 19.81 -3.51
CA TYR A 200 -2.51 18.62 -2.72
C TYR A 200 -2.47 18.90 -1.21
N GLN A 201 -1.96 20.08 -0.84
CA GLN A 201 -1.85 20.46 0.56
C GLN A 201 -3.22 20.63 1.21
N ALA A 202 -4.16 21.25 0.50
CA ALA A 202 -5.52 21.45 1.01
C ALA A 202 -6.21 20.10 1.30
N VAL A 203 -6.15 19.12 0.38
CA VAL A 203 -6.80 17.83 0.56
C VAL A 203 -6.11 16.98 1.63
N ILE A 204 -4.78 16.96 1.68
CA ILE A 204 -4.03 16.22 2.71
C ILE A 204 -4.32 16.81 4.09
N THR A 205 -4.39 18.14 4.21
CA THR A 205 -4.75 18.82 5.46
C THR A 205 -6.17 18.44 5.92
N GLN A 206 -7.13 18.35 4.99
CA GLN A 206 -8.49 17.91 5.29
C GLN A 206 -8.52 16.45 5.77
N MET A 207 -7.76 15.56 5.13
CA MET A 207 -7.64 14.15 5.55
C MET A 207 -7.05 14.05 6.95
N ARG A 208 -5.96 14.77 7.24
CA ARG A 208 -5.34 14.77 8.59
C ARG A 208 -6.29 15.31 9.64
N LYS A 209 -7.01 16.39 9.33
CA LYS A 209 -8.03 16.95 10.24
C LYS A 209 -9.16 15.96 10.52
N ALA A 210 -9.59 15.18 9.52
CA ALA A 210 -10.60 14.14 9.73
C ALA A 210 -10.11 13.01 10.64
N LEU A 211 -8.79 12.82 10.78
CA LEU A 211 -8.16 11.82 11.66
C LEU A 211 -7.89 12.35 13.09
N GLU A 212 -7.99 13.68 13.32
CA GLU A 212 -7.79 14.25 14.65
C GLU A 212 -8.89 13.78 15.61
N GLY A 213 -8.47 13.19 16.75
CA GLY A 213 -9.39 12.68 17.77
C GLY A 213 -9.86 11.24 17.57
N LYS A 214 -9.24 10.50 16.68
CA LYS A 214 -9.50 9.06 16.44
C LYS A 214 -8.41 8.18 17.04
#